data_37fe6a4ee0110ad6cd0e4090d1fcf907
#
_entry.id   37fe6a4ee0110ad6cd0e4090d1fcf907
#
_cell.length_a   1.000
_cell.length_b   1.000
_cell.length_c   1.000
_cell.angle_alpha   90.00
_cell.angle_beta   90.00
_cell.angle_gamma   90.00
#
_symmetry.space_group_name_H-M   'P 1'
#
loop_
_entity.id
_entity.type
_entity.pdbx_description
1 polymer ?
#
loop_
_entity_poly.entity_id
_entity_poly.type
_entity_poly.pdbx_seq_one_letter_code
_entity_poly.pdbx_strand_id
1 'polypeptide(L)'
;VSIIEIGDGVIEVLATNGDNRLGGDDFDKKVTDYMIEDFKKKEGIDLSNDKMALQRLREAAEKAKKELSSSTTTNINLPFITANETGPKHFEMDLTRAKFDELTHDLVERTVIPVQNALKDAVQGTSGWRFHTYAGCTGQSKTADRT
;
A
#
# COMPACT_ATOMS: atom_id res chain seq x y z
N VAL A 1 9.33 9.92 -6.04
CA VAL A 1 10.21 10.52 -5.04
C VAL A 1 10.94 11.70 -5.67
N SER A 2 10.90 12.85 -5.00
CA SER A 2 11.67 14.03 -5.39
C SER A 2 12.48 14.50 -4.18
N ILE A 3 13.73 14.86 -4.43
CA ILE A 3 14.60 15.49 -3.44
C ILE A 3 14.65 16.96 -3.77
N ILE A 4 14.27 17.79 -2.82
CA ILE A 4 14.19 19.23 -2.99
C ILE A 4 15.08 19.93 -1.95
N GLU A 5 15.69 21.03 -2.37
CA GLU A 5 16.38 21.98 -1.52
C GLU A 5 15.51 23.21 -1.31
N ILE A 6 15.43 23.66 -0.07
CA ILE A 6 14.71 24.88 0.30
C ILE A 6 15.69 25.81 0.97
N GLY A 7 16.04 26.92 0.33
CA GLY A 7 16.97 27.94 0.85
C GLY A 7 16.68 29.31 0.26
N ASP A 8 16.85 30.37 1.06
CA ASP A 8 16.74 31.78 0.67
C ASP A 8 15.45 32.14 -0.10
N GLY A 9 14.33 31.46 0.22
CA GLY A 9 13.04 31.66 -0.45
C GLY A 9 12.90 30.99 -1.81
N VAL A 10 13.87 30.17 -2.20
CA VAL A 10 13.88 29.38 -3.45
C VAL A 10 13.70 27.89 -3.14
N ILE A 11 12.92 27.20 -3.97
CA ILE A 11 12.75 25.75 -3.92
C ILE A 11 13.38 25.19 -5.20
N GLU A 12 14.38 24.34 -5.05
CA GLU A 12 15.06 23.66 -6.16
C GLU A 12 14.88 22.15 -6.06
N VAL A 13 14.58 21.50 -7.20
CA VAL A 13 14.50 20.04 -7.28
C VAL A 13 15.88 19.49 -7.67
N LEU A 14 16.53 18.81 -6.74
CA LEU A 14 17.86 18.24 -6.92
C LEU A 14 17.83 16.92 -7.69
N ALA A 15 16.84 16.07 -7.45
CA ALA A 15 16.67 14.80 -8.12
C ALA A 15 15.24 14.31 -8.06
N THR A 16 14.83 13.53 -9.06
CA THR A 16 13.53 12.86 -9.10
C THR A 16 13.69 11.46 -9.64
N ASN A 17 13.07 10.48 -8.98
CA ASN A 17 13.01 9.09 -9.44
C ASN A 17 11.70 8.45 -8.99
N GLY A 18 11.23 7.41 -9.69
CA GLY A 18 9.97 6.75 -9.34
C GLY A 18 9.81 5.39 -10.01
N ASP A 19 8.76 4.67 -9.60
CA ASP A 19 8.27 3.45 -10.25
C ASP A 19 6.85 3.71 -10.78
N ASN A 20 6.72 3.86 -12.10
CA ASN A 20 5.45 4.17 -12.78
C ASN A 20 4.43 3.03 -12.68
N ARG A 21 4.88 1.83 -12.28
CA ARG A 21 4.06 0.62 -12.16
C ARG A 21 3.74 0.27 -10.72
N LEU A 22 3.91 1.23 -9.80
CA LEU A 22 3.63 1.05 -8.39
C LEU A 22 2.73 2.18 -7.89
N GLY A 23 1.58 1.80 -7.33
CA GLY A 23 0.60 2.73 -6.80
C GLY A 23 -0.33 2.11 -5.76
N GLY A 24 -1.28 2.90 -5.28
CA GLY A 24 -2.26 2.46 -4.29
C GLY A 24 -3.09 1.25 -4.69
N ASP A 25 -3.34 1.09 -5.99
CA ASP A 25 -4.09 -0.04 -6.54
C ASP A 25 -3.37 -1.39 -6.35
N ASP A 26 -2.03 -1.39 -6.33
CA ASP A 26 -1.27 -2.61 -6.06
C ASP A 26 -1.43 -3.05 -4.61
N PHE A 27 -1.52 -2.10 -3.68
CA PHE A 27 -1.83 -2.38 -2.27
C PHE A 27 -3.24 -2.95 -2.12
N ASP A 28 -4.23 -2.34 -2.78
CA ASP A 28 -5.62 -2.82 -2.78
C ASP A 28 -5.72 -4.23 -3.37
N LYS A 29 -4.96 -4.50 -4.43
CA LYS A 29 -4.88 -5.83 -5.03
C LYS A 29 -4.34 -6.88 -4.06
N LYS A 30 -3.27 -6.60 -3.33
CA LYS A 30 -2.72 -7.52 -2.33
C LYS A 30 -3.75 -7.88 -1.25
N VAL A 31 -4.48 -6.90 -0.76
CA VAL A 31 -5.55 -7.14 0.23
C VAL A 31 -6.70 -7.94 -0.40
N THR A 32 -7.11 -7.61 -1.62
CA THR A 32 -8.17 -8.34 -2.34
C THR A 32 -7.80 -9.81 -2.54
N ASP A 33 -6.58 -10.08 -3.00
CA ASP A 33 -6.09 -11.45 -3.21
C ASP A 33 -6.08 -12.24 -1.88
N TYR A 34 -5.66 -11.61 -0.79
CA TYR A 34 -5.71 -12.20 0.54
C TYR A 34 -7.13 -12.53 1.00
N MET A 35 -8.10 -11.62 0.77
CA MET A 35 -9.50 -11.85 1.10
C MET A 35 -10.09 -13.02 0.30
N ILE A 36 -9.76 -13.14 -0.98
CA ILE A 36 -10.20 -14.25 -1.84
C ILE A 36 -9.65 -15.58 -1.31
N GLU A 37 -8.38 -15.62 -0.96
CA GLU A 37 -7.76 -16.83 -0.41
C GLU A 37 -8.38 -17.24 0.94
N ASP A 38 -8.61 -16.31 1.83
CA ASP A 38 -9.24 -16.58 3.12
C ASP A 38 -10.66 -17.12 2.94
N PHE A 39 -11.45 -16.50 2.08
CA PHE A 39 -12.81 -16.96 1.78
C PHE A 39 -12.81 -18.35 1.15
N LYS A 40 -11.89 -18.60 0.22
CA LYS A 40 -11.73 -19.92 -0.40
C LYS A 40 -11.36 -21.00 0.61
N LYS A 41 -10.52 -20.67 1.59
CA LYS A 41 -10.16 -21.60 2.69
C LYS A 41 -11.35 -21.90 3.61
N LYS A 42 -12.19 -20.89 3.90
CA LYS A 42 -13.34 -21.00 4.82
C LYS A 42 -14.56 -21.66 4.17
N GLU A 43 -14.89 -21.25 2.97
CA GLU A 43 -16.15 -21.61 2.29
C GLU A 43 -15.95 -22.54 1.08
N GLY A 44 -14.72 -22.76 0.64
CA GLY A 44 -14.40 -23.56 -0.54
C GLY A 44 -14.81 -22.91 -1.88
N ILE A 45 -15.19 -21.62 -1.88
CA ILE A 45 -15.67 -20.88 -3.04
C ILE A 45 -14.59 -19.92 -3.51
N ASP A 46 -14.29 -19.95 -4.82
CA ASP A 46 -13.36 -19.01 -5.45
C ASP A 46 -14.11 -17.80 -6.02
N LEU A 47 -13.93 -16.63 -5.38
CA LEU A 47 -14.56 -15.38 -5.80
C LEU A 47 -13.86 -14.70 -6.99
N SER A 48 -12.72 -15.21 -7.44
CA SER A 48 -11.94 -14.60 -8.54
C SER A 48 -12.69 -14.59 -9.88
N ASN A 49 -13.65 -15.48 -10.07
CA ASN A 49 -14.45 -15.60 -11.27
C ASN A 49 -15.73 -14.75 -11.26
N ASP A 50 -16.10 -14.18 -10.11
CA ASP A 50 -17.29 -13.35 -9.95
C ASP A 50 -16.90 -11.87 -10.00
N LYS A 51 -17.22 -11.20 -11.11
CA LYS A 51 -16.88 -9.78 -11.32
C LYS A 51 -17.54 -8.86 -10.31
N MET A 52 -18.77 -9.15 -9.88
CA MET A 52 -19.47 -8.33 -8.89
C MET A 52 -18.86 -8.50 -7.50
N ALA A 53 -18.54 -9.74 -7.12
CA ALA A 53 -17.84 -10.03 -5.87
C ALA A 53 -16.46 -9.36 -5.85
N LEU A 54 -15.69 -9.46 -6.95
CA LEU A 54 -14.40 -8.80 -7.08
C LEU A 54 -14.48 -7.29 -6.91
N GLN A 55 -15.48 -6.64 -7.51
CA GLN A 55 -15.66 -5.20 -7.38
C GLN A 55 -15.91 -4.82 -5.92
N ARG A 56 -16.81 -5.51 -5.24
CA ARG A 56 -17.10 -5.28 -3.83
C ARG A 56 -15.90 -5.54 -2.92
N LEU A 57 -15.10 -6.57 -3.20
CA LEU A 57 -13.87 -6.86 -2.48
C LEU A 57 -12.83 -5.76 -2.67
N ARG A 58 -12.66 -5.22 -3.88
CA ARG A 58 -11.74 -4.10 -4.14
C ARG A 58 -12.15 -2.83 -3.41
N GLU A 59 -13.41 -2.47 -3.44
CA GLU A 59 -13.94 -1.32 -2.70
C GLU A 59 -13.73 -1.47 -1.18
N ALA A 60 -13.95 -2.69 -0.66
CA ALA A 60 -13.69 -3.00 0.74
C ALA A 60 -12.20 -2.96 1.09
N ALA A 61 -11.33 -3.44 0.20
CA ALA A 61 -9.88 -3.37 0.37
C ALA A 61 -9.38 -1.92 0.40
N GLU A 62 -9.85 -1.08 -0.51
CA GLU A 62 -9.52 0.34 -0.53
C GLU A 62 -9.98 1.05 0.74
N LYS A 63 -11.21 0.76 1.20
CA LYS A 63 -11.74 1.30 2.46
C LYS A 63 -10.89 0.85 3.64
N ALA A 64 -10.58 -0.44 3.74
CA ALA A 64 -9.74 -0.99 4.79
C ALA A 64 -8.34 -0.36 4.82
N LYS A 65 -7.71 -0.18 3.65
CA LYS A 65 -6.43 0.53 3.51
C LYS A 65 -6.50 1.94 4.10
N LYS A 66 -7.56 2.69 3.78
CA LYS A 66 -7.76 4.05 4.31
C LYS A 66 -7.97 4.05 5.83
N GLU A 67 -8.76 3.14 6.36
CA GLU A 67 -9.03 3.01 7.79
C GLU A 67 -7.77 2.61 8.57
N LEU A 68 -6.96 1.70 8.04
CA LEU A 68 -5.70 1.27 8.66
C LEU A 68 -4.62 2.34 8.69
N SER A 69 -4.77 3.46 7.97
CA SER A 69 -3.88 4.61 8.09
C SER A 69 -4.03 5.31 9.45
N SER A 70 -5.19 5.23 10.07
CA SER A 70 -5.50 5.86 11.37
C SER A 70 -5.81 4.86 12.49
N SER A 71 -6.18 3.62 12.14
CA SER A 71 -6.55 2.57 13.09
C SER A 71 -5.58 1.40 13.03
N THR A 72 -5.50 0.62 14.13
CA THR A 72 -4.66 -0.60 14.18
C THR A 72 -5.37 -1.82 13.61
N THR A 73 -6.70 -1.79 13.56
CA THR A 73 -7.55 -2.87 13.03
C THR A 73 -8.75 -2.26 12.30
N THR A 74 -9.27 -2.99 11.32
CA THR A 74 -10.51 -2.70 10.63
C THR A 74 -11.32 -3.97 10.43
N ASN A 75 -12.65 -3.88 10.53
CA ASN A 75 -13.57 -5.00 10.23
C ASN A 75 -14.11 -4.82 8.81
N ILE A 76 -13.96 -5.85 8.00
CA ILE A 76 -14.50 -5.93 6.65
C ILE A 76 -15.71 -6.84 6.68
N ASN A 77 -16.89 -6.29 6.39
CA ASN A 77 -18.14 -7.05 6.34
C ASN A 77 -18.84 -6.80 5.00
N LEU A 78 -18.99 -7.87 4.22
CA LEU A 78 -19.64 -7.87 2.92
C LEU A 78 -20.79 -8.89 2.93
N PRO A 79 -22.00 -8.49 3.31
CA PRO A 79 -23.15 -9.38 3.29
C PRO A 79 -23.51 -9.76 1.84
N PHE A 80 -23.97 -11.00 1.66
CA PHE A 80 -24.40 -11.52 0.35
C PHE A 80 -23.34 -11.36 -0.74
N ILE A 81 -22.07 -11.71 -0.42
CA ILE A 81 -20.96 -11.60 -1.39
C ILE A 81 -21.13 -12.56 -2.56
N THR A 82 -21.68 -13.75 -2.29
CA THR A 82 -22.02 -14.78 -3.28
C THR A 82 -23.11 -15.69 -2.73
N ALA A 83 -23.61 -16.60 -3.57
CA ALA A 83 -24.56 -17.65 -3.18
C ALA A 83 -24.13 -18.98 -3.80
N ASN A 84 -24.38 -20.07 -3.07
CA ASN A 84 -24.20 -21.44 -3.56
C ASN A 84 -25.47 -22.26 -3.27
N GLU A 85 -25.39 -23.58 -3.50
CA GLU A 85 -26.51 -24.52 -3.25
C GLU A 85 -27.00 -24.51 -1.80
N THR A 86 -26.16 -24.12 -0.85
CA THR A 86 -26.52 -24.02 0.59
C THR A 86 -27.12 -22.68 0.97
N GLY A 87 -27.19 -21.71 0.05
CA GLY A 87 -27.77 -20.39 0.26
C GLY A 87 -26.78 -19.23 0.11
N PRO A 88 -27.19 -18.02 0.53
CA PRO A 88 -26.33 -16.84 0.46
C PRO A 88 -25.13 -16.95 1.40
N LYS A 89 -23.98 -16.48 0.95
CA LYS A 89 -22.73 -16.43 1.73
C LYS A 89 -22.34 -15.01 2.02
N HIS A 90 -21.83 -14.81 3.23
CA HIS A 90 -21.36 -13.52 3.73
C HIS A 90 -19.83 -13.58 3.90
N PHE A 91 -19.16 -12.47 3.63
CA PHE A 91 -17.74 -12.33 3.92
C PHE A 91 -17.56 -11.43 5.14
N GLU A 92 -16.85 -11.92 6.13
CA GLU A 92 -16.43 -11.15 7.28
C GLU A 92 -15.00 -11.48 7.65
N MET A 93 -14.20 -10.43 7.88
CA MET A 93 -12.81 -10.54 8.25
C MET A 93 -12.35 -9.32 9.04
N ASP A 94 -11.55 -9.57 10.07
CA ASP A 94 -10.77 -8.51 10.73
C ASP A 94 -9.38 -8.43 10.10
N LEU A 95 -9.02 -7.25 9.64
CA LEU A 95 -7.70 -6.98 9.08
C LEU A 95 -6.94 -6.05 10.03
N THR A 96 -5.75 -6.48 10.44
CA THR A 96 -4.86 -5.67 11.27
C THR A 96 -3.86 -4.91 10.41
N ARG A 97 -3.37 -3.77 10.93
CA ARG A 97 -2.28 -3.02 10.28
C ARG A 97 -1.02 -3.89 10.11
N ALA A 98 -0.68 -4.69 11.11
CA ALA A 98 0.47 -5.61 11.03
C ALA A 98 0.31 -6.61 9.87
N LYS A 99 -0.88 -7.15 9.67
CA LYS A 99 -1.15 -8.06 8.53
C LYS A 99 -1.13 -7.33 7.20
N PHE A 100 -1.67 -6.13 7.13
CA PHE A 100 -1.59 -5.28 5.94
C PHE A 100 -0.13 -4.96 5.58
N ASP A 101 0.70 -4.60 6.55
CA ASP A 101 2.13 -4.32 6.35
C ASP A 101 2.87 -5.57 5.86
N GLU A 102 2.57 -6.74 6.40
CA GLU A 102 3.12 -8.02 5.93
C GLU A 102 2.76 -8.30 4.46
N LEU A 103 1.48 -8.14 4.10
CA LEU A 103 0.98 -8.39 2.74
C LEU A 103 1.58 -7.44 1.69
N THR A 104 1.92 -6.22 2.09
CA THR A 104 2.38 -5.15 1.20
C THR A 104 3.87 -4.87 1.32
N HIS A 105 4.61 -5.64 2.11
CA HIS A 105 6.03 -5.44 2.39
C HIS A 105 6.88 -5.38 1.11
N ASP A 106 6.65 -6.29 0.18
CA ASP A 106 7.34 -6.33 -1.12
C ASP A 106 7.10 -5.06 -1.96
N LEU A 107 5.90 -4.49 -1.90
CA LEU A 107 5.58 -3.24 -2.58
C LEU A 107 6.32 -2.05 -1.94
N VAL A 108 6.42 -2.03 -0.62
CA VAL A 108 7.18 -1.01 0.11
C VAL A 108 8.68 -1.12 -0.21
N GLU A 109 9.24 -2.33 -0.27
CA GLU A 109 10.63 -2.55 -0.66
C GLU A 109 10.93 -2.04 -2.07
N ARG A 110 10.01 -2.18 -3.02
CA ARG A 110 10.15 -1.61 -4.36
C ARG A 110 10.32 -0.10 -4.36
N THR A 111 9.77 0.62 -3.38
CA THR A 111 9.94 2.07 -3.26
C THR A 111 11.35 2.48 -2.83
N VAL A 112 12.12 1.56 -2.23
CA VAL A 112 13.49 1.83 -1.77
C VAL A 112 14.43 2.10 -2.95
N ILE A 113 14.27 1.40 -4.06
CA ILE A 113 15.13 1.56 -5.25
C ILE A 113 15.06 2.98 -5.84
N PRO A 114 13.88 3.54 -6.14
CA PRO A 114 13.75 4.93 -6.56
C PRO A 114 14.32 5.93 -5.55
N VAL A 115 14.12 5.70 -4.26
CA VAL A 115 14.65 6.55 -3.19
C VAL A 115 16.18 6.54 -3.20
N GLN A 116 16.79 5.36 -3.28
CA GLN A 116 18.25 5.23 -3.34
C GLN A 116 18.85 5.89 -4.60
N ASN A 117 18.19 5.72 -5.75
CA ASN A 117 18.63 6.34 -6.99
C ASN A 117 18.54 7.88 -6.90
N ALA A 118 17.43 8.42 -6.43
CA ALA A 118 17.28 9.86 -6.23
C ALA A 118 18.31 10.43 -5.25
N LEU A 119 18.60 9.71 -4.16
CA LEU A 119 19.63 10.10 -3.20
C LEU A 119 21.02 10.12 -3.81
N LYS A 120 21.37 9.11 -4.63
CA LYS A 120 22.66 9.06 -5.34
C LYS A 120 22.79 10.23 -6.28
N ASP A 121 21.76 10.52 -7.07
CA ASP A 121 21.76 11.61 -8.04
C ASP A 121 21.90 12.98 -7.35
N ALA A 122 21.18 13.18 -6.24
CA ALA A 122 21.26 14.41 -5.46
C ALA A 122 22.63 14.61 -4.78
N VAL A 123 23.25 13.54 -4.27
CA VAL A 123 24.53 13.60 -3.54
C VAL A 123 25.71 13.82 -4.49
N GLN A 124 25.63 13.42 -5.76
CA GLN A 124 26.69 13.71 -6.76
C GLN A 124 26.84 15.20 -7.04
N GLY A 125 25.83 16.03 -6.68
CA GLY A 125 25.85 17.48 -6.83
C GLY A 125 26.24 18.27 -5.57
N THR A 126 26.10 17.69 -4.37
CA THR A 126 26.25 18.45 -3.11
C THR A 126 26.80 17.60 -1.97
N SER A 127 27.95 17.93 -1.43
CA SER A 127 28.46 17.33 -0.20
C SER A 127 27.87 18.02 1.02
N GLY A 128 27.01 17.31 1.79
CA GLY A 128 26.68 17.74 3.14
C GLY A 128 25.21 18.00 3.51
N TRP A 129 24.22 17.41 2.83
CA TRP A 129 22.81 17.68 3.06
C TRP A 129 22.09 16.61 3.90
N ARG A 130 21.15 17.05 4.77
CA ARG A 130 20.18 16.15 5.42
C ARG A 130 18.97 15.97 4.54
N PHE A 131 18.59 14.72 4.29
CA PHE A 131 17.43 14.39 3.48
C PHE A 131 16.28 13.89 4.35
N HIS A 132 15.09 14.47 4.15
CA HIS A 132 13.84 13.93 4.65
C HIS A 132 13.11 13.22 3.52
N THR A 133 12.97 11.89 3.61
CA THR A 133 12.18 11.12 2.64
C THR A 133 10.75 10.96 3.13
N TYR A 134 9.80 11.42 2.35
CA TYR A 134 8.38 11.14 2.55
C TYR A 134 8.00 9.94 1.70
N ALA A 135 7.77 8.77 2.30
CA ALA A 135 7.10 7.64 1.66
C ALA A 135 5.59 7.87 1.80
N GLY A 136 5.00 8.52 0.80
CA GLY A 136 3.54 8.70 0.79
C GLY A 136 2.85 7.35 0.62
N CYS A 137 2.04 7.01 1.54
CA CYS A 137 0.92 6.06 1.73
C CYS A 137 0.96 5.30 3.05
N THR A 138 2.08 5.17 3.75
CA THR A 138 2.15 4.38 5.00
C THR A 138 2.50 5.18 6.25
N GLY A 139 2.60 6.52 6.15
CA GLY A 139 2.89 7.38 7.32
C GLY A 139 4.24 7.13 8.01
N GLN A 140 5.16 6.41 7.38
CA GLN A 140 6.49 6.19 7.94
C GLN A 140 7.50 7.19 7.36
N SER A 141 7.91 8.13 8.19
CA SER A 141 9.09 8.95 7.92
C SER A 141 10.34 8.18 8.32
N LYS A 142 11.21 7.85 7.39
CA LYS A 142 12.58 7.39 7.72
C LYS A 142 13.53 8.57 7.58
N THR A 143 14.13 8.95 8.68
CA THR A 143 15.30 9.82 8.70
C THR A 143 16.54 8.98 8.42
N ALA A 144 17.20 9.22 7.31
CA ALA A 144 18.54 8.67 7.08
C ALA A 144 19.57 9.65 7.67
N ASP A 145 20.09 9.31 8.85
CA ASP A 145 21.21 10.02 9.45
C ASP A 145 22.51 9.43 8.91
N ARG A 146 23.36 10.25 8.34
CA ARG A 146 24.72 9.88 7.98
C ARG A 146 25.68 10.61 8.91
N THR A 147 26.24 9.87 9.83
CA THR A 147 27.52 10.21 10.47
C THR A 147 28.67 9.93 9.52
#